data_316e577b42c5b3cfef99d55dd58c7a72
#
_entry.id   316e577b42c5b3cfef99d55dd58c7a72
#
_cell.length_a   1.000
_cell.length_b   1.000
_cell.length_c   1.000
_cell.angle_alpha   90.00
_cell.angle_beta   90.00
_cell.angle_gamma   90.00
#
_symmetry.space_group_name_H-M   'P 1'
#
loop_
_entity.id
_entity.type
_entity.pdbx_description
1 polymer ?
#
loop_
_entity_poly.entity_id
_entity_poly.type
_entity_poly.pdbx_seq_one_letter_code
_entity_poly.pdbx_strand_id
1 'polypeptide(L)'
;PMQHETHTHGINMSALGRDKQSLNLEQETVAIEVPGLSLYYGEKQALFDVSMNIPKQRVTAFIGPSGCGKSTLLRTFNRMNDLVDGCRVEGAINLYGNNIYRKGEDVAELRRRVGMVFQKPNPFPKTIYENVVYGLRIQGINKKRILDEAVEWALKGAALWDEVKDRLHESALGLSGGQQQRLVIARTIAVEPEVLLLDEPCSALDPISTLKVEELIYELKS
;
A
#
# COMPACT_ATOMS: atom_id res chain seq x y z
N PRO A 1 8.15 -43.63 -32.12
CA PRO A 1 8.03 -43.10 -30.79
C PRO A 1 8.47 -41.64 -30.80
N MET A 2 7.49 -40.72 -30.73
CA MET A 2 7.71 -39.27 -30.65
C MET A 2 7.94 -38.93 -29.17
N GLN A 3 9.11 -38.35 -28.89
CA GLN A 3 9.41 -37.79 -27.59
C GLN A 3 8.82 -36.39 -27.54
N HIS A 4 7.90 -36.15 -26.58
CA HIS A 4 7.41 -34.81 -26.23
C HIS A 4 8.42 -34.15 -25.30
N GLU A 5 9.17 -33.18 -25.83
CA GLU A 5 9.96 -32.27 -25.00
C GLU A 5 9.04 -31.21 -24.37
N THR A 6 8.89 -31.30 -23.07
CA THR A 6 8.24 -30.26 -22.27
C THR A 6 9.21 -29.11 -22.03
N HIS A 7 9.04 -28.00 -22.76
CA HIS A 7 9.74 -26.75 -22.49
C HIS A 7 9.23 -26.13 -21.17
N THR A 8 9.94 -26.41 -20.09
CA THR A 8 9.82 -25.61 -18.85
C THR A 8 10.50 -24.26 -19.09
N HIS A 9 9.70 -23.17 -19.20
CA HIS A 9 10.25 -21.84 -19.19
C HIS A 9 10.72 -21.55 -17.75
N GLY A 10 11.98 -21.80 -17.50
CA GLY A 10 12.66 -21.38 -16.28
C GLY A 10 12.81 -19.85 -16.29
N ILE A 11 12.23 -19.18 -15.30
CA ILE A 11 12.46 -17.75 -15.06
C ILE A 11 13.96 -17.58 -14.79
N ASN A 12 14.62 -16.78 -15.62
CA ASN A 12 16.05 -16.49 -15.48
C ASN A 12 16.27 -15.55 -14.28
N MET A 13 16.53 -16.13 -13.11
CA MET A 13 16.78 -15.43 -11.85
C MET A 13 18.08 -14.60 -11.84
N SER A 14 18.86 -14.62 -12.91
CA SER A 14 20.12 -13.85 -13.01
C SER A 14 19.93 -12.39 -13.41
N ALA A 15 18.72 -11.99 -13.82
CA ALA A 15 18.38 -10.61 -14.20
C ALA A 15 17.87 -9.77 -13.01
N LEU A 16 17.56 -10.39 -11.87
CA LEU A 16 17.28 -9.69 -10.62
C LEU A 16 18.61 -9.21 -10.03
N GLY A 17 18.82 -7.90 -10.14
CA GLY A 17 20.06 -7.21 -9.80
C GLY A 17 20.70 -7.67 -8.49
N ARG A 18 22.00 -7.86 -8.57
CA ARG A 18 22.89 -8.26 -7.49
C ARG A 18 23.06 -7.11 -6.49
N ASP A 19 22.20 -7.01 -5.49
CA ASP A 19 22.58 -6.47 -4.19
C ASP A 19 22.40 -7.60 -3.16
N LYS A 20 23.35 -8.52 -3.16
CA LYS A 20 23.55 -9.48 -2.08
C LYS A 20 24.26 -8.80 -0.89
N GLN A 21 23.72 -7.73 -0.35
CA GLN A 21 23.91 -7.46 1.05
C GLN A 21 22.97 -8.42 1.78
N SER A 22 23.54 -9.39 2.47
CA SER A 22 22.81 -10.19 3.45
C SER A 22 22.16 -9.21 4.42
N LEU A 23 20.81 -9.03 4.29
CA LEU A 23 20.04 -8.18 5.18
C LEU A 23 20.24 -8.70 6.61
N ASN A 24 21.05 -8.00 7.40
CA ASN A 24 21.15 -8.26 8.81
C ASN A 24 19.99 -7.55 9.50
N LEU A 25 18.82 -8.20 9.53
CA LEU A 25 17.58 -7.66 10.10
C LEU A 25 17.73 -7.21 11.56
N GLU A 26 18.73 -7.71 12.27
CA GLU A 26 19.02 -7.33 13.67
C GLU A 26 19.61 -5.90 13.79
N GLN A 27 20.11 -5.33 12.69
CA GLN A 27 20.72 -3.99 12.67
C GLN A 27 19.81 -2.94 12.03
N GLU A 28 18.66 -3.33 11.47
CA GLU A 28 17.76 -2.38 10.82
C GLU A 28 16.76 -1.77 11.81
N THR A 29 16.47 -0.48 11.60
CA THR A 29 15.39 0.17 12.36
C THR A 29 14.05 -0.44 11.99
N VAL A 30 13.33 -0.98 12.97
CA VAL A 30 12.01 -1.57 12.77
C VAL A 30 10.95 -0.47 12.67
N ALA A 31 10.16 -0.49 11.61
CA ALA A 31 9.00 0.39 11.46
C ALA A 31 7.75 -0.20 12.11
N ILE A 32 7.47 -1.48 11.82
CA ILE A 32 6.34 -2.21 12.43
C ILE A 32 6.88 -3.49 13.09
N GLU A 33 6.57 -3.64 14.37
CA GLU A 33 6.82 -4.85 15.14
C GLU A 33 5.49 -5.53 15.48
N VAL A 34 5.41 -6.83 15.26
CA VAL A 34 4.24 -7.65 15.56
C VAL A 34 4.67 -8.78 16.49
N PRO A 35 4.52 -8.63 17.82
CA PRO A 35 4.88 -9.67 18.78
C PRO A 35 3.67 -10.55 19.11
N GLY A 36 3.34 -11.54 18.26
CA GLY A 36 2.24 -12.47 18.52
C GLY A 36 0.85 -11.86 18.31
N LEU A 37 0.39 -11.82 17.05
CA LEU A 37 -0.91 -11.29 16.67
C LEU A 37 -1.88 -12.40 16.29
N SER A 38 -3.04 -12.41 16.92
CA SER A 38 -4.19 -13.23 16.51
C SER A 38 -5.37 -12.34 16.17
N LEU A 39 -6.15 -12.71 15.15
CA LEU A 39 -7.34 -11.97 14.74
C LEU A 39 -8.50 -12.93 14.47
N TYR A 40 -9.68 -12.52 14.90
CA TYR A 40 -10.93 -13.26 14.78
C TYR A 40 -12.00 -12.41 14.11
N TYR A 41 -12.81 -13.04 13.26
CA TYR A 41 -14.10 -12.52 12.79
C TYR A 41 -15.22 -13.34 13.42
N GLY A 42 -15.87 -12.79 14.44
CA GLY A 42 -16.75 -13.57 15.32
C GLY A 42 -15.97 -14.70 16.00
N GLU A 43 -16.40 -15.94 15.80
CA GLU A 43 -15.72 -17.13 16.33
C GLU A 43 -14.61 -17.67 15.42
N LYS A 44 -14.54 -17.22 14.16
CA LYS A 44 -13.57 -17.72 13.20
C LYS A 44 -12.25 -16.99 13.34
N GLN A 45 -11.19 -17.72 13.69
CA GLN A 45 -9.83 -17.20 13.68
C GLN A 45 -9.30 -17.08 12.25
N ALA A 46 -8.74 -15.91 11.92
CA ALA A 46 -8.18 -15.59 10.60
C ALA A 46 -6.67 -15.40 10.61
N LEU A 47 -6.09 -14.96 11.75
CA LEU A 47 -4.64 -14.87 11.95
C LEU A 47 -4.27 -15.62 13.23
N PHE A 48 -3.17 -16.38 13.16
CA PHE A 48 -2.75 -17.32 14.22
C PHE A 48 -1.34 -16.94 14.67
N ASP A 49 -1.23 -16.26 15.82
CA ASP A 49 0.05 -15.94 16.50
C ASP A 49 1.14 -15.44 15.56
N VAL A 50 0.82 -14.44 14.73
CA VAL A 50 1.74 -13.88 13.75
C VAL A 50 2.78 -13.03 14.47
N SER A 51 4.06 -13.38 14.30
CA SER A 51 5.19 -12.61 14.82
C SER A 51 6.14 -12.22 13.69
N MET A 52 6.43 -10.92 13.56
CA MET A 52 7.33 -10.40 12.54
C MET A 52 7.79 -8.98 12.83
N ASN A 53 8.90 -8.60 12.18
CA ASN A 53 9.39 -7.22 12.13
C ASN A 53 9.44 -6.74 10.68
N ILE A 54 8.93 -5.54 10.43
CA ILE A 54 8.99 -4.87 9.14
C ILE A 54 9.99 -3.72 9.26
N PRO A 55 11.11 -3.77 8.53
CA PRO A 55 12.14 -2.75 8.61
C PRO A 55 11.70 -1.44 7.94
N LYS A 56 12.25 -0.32 8.42
CA LYS A 56 12.07 1.00 7.84
C LYS A 56 12.76 1.09 6.47
N GLN A 57 12.18 1.88 5.55
CA GLN A 57 12.74 2.17 4.22
C GLN A 57 13.05 0.89 3.40
N ARG A 58 12.20 -0.12 3.54
CA ARG A 58 12.30 -1.39 2.79
C ARG A 58 10.95 -1.77 2.22
N VAL A 59 10.99 -2.51 1.13
CA VAL A 59 9.81 -3.21 0.61
C VAL A 59 9.75 -4.59 1.24
N THR A 60 8.66 -4.87 1.95
CA THR A 60 8.35 -6.19 2.51
C THR A 60 7.17 -6.79 1.74
N ALA A 61 7.36 -7.94 1.12
CA ALA A 61 6.32 -8.62 0.36
C ALA A 61 5.79 -9.83 1.12
N PHE A 62 4.46 -9.95 1.22
CA PHE A 62 3.79 -11.14 1.74
C PHE A 62 3.39 -12.06 0.59
N ILE A 63 3.91 -13.28 0.58
CA ILE A 63 3.67 -14.27 -0.45
C ILE A 63 2.92 -15.46 0.18
N GLY A 64 1.88 -15.92 -0.49
CA GLY A 64 1.09 -17.06 -0.05
C GLY A 64 -0.17 -17.25 -0.87
N PRO A 65 -0.88 -18.38 -0.73
CA PRO A 65 -2.08 -18.69 -1.49
C PRO A 65 -3.21 -17.69 -1.19
N SER A 66 -4.22 -17.64 -2.07
CA SER A 66 -5.42 -16.85 -1.83
C SER A 66 -6.11 -17.33 -0.54
N GLY A 67 -6.59 -16.38 0.25
CA GLY A 67 -7.31 -16.67 1.50
C GLY A 67 -6.42 -17.02 2.71
N CYS A 68 -5.08 -17.00 2.61
CA CYS A 68 -4.21 -17.29 3.76
C CYS A 68 -4.05 -16.13 4.77
N GLY A 69 -4.77 -15.01 4.60
CA GLY A 69 -4.79 -13.91 5.57
C GLY A 69 -3.92 -12.70 5.24
N LYS A 70 -3.27 -12.62 4.06
CA LYS A 70 -2.40 -11.48 3.68
C LYS A 70 -3.11 -10.13 3.79
N SER A 71 -4.27 -10.00 3.14
CA SER A 71 -5.07 -8.76 3.20
C SER A 71 -5.58 -8.46 4.60
N THR A 72 -5.95 -9.49 5.37
CA THR A 72 -6.35 -9.34 6.78
C THR A 72 -5.20 -8.78 7.60
N LEU A 73 -3.99 -9.31 7.44
CA LEU A 73 -2.80 -8.82 8.13
C LEU A 73 -2.48 -7.37 7.74
N LEU A 74 -2.46 -7.03 6.44
CA LEU A 74 -2.23 -5.67 5.99
C LEU A 74 -3.22 -4.68 6.61
N ARG A 75 -4.51 -5.00 6.58
CA ARG A 75 -5.58 -4.16 7.14
C ARG A 75 -5.51 -4.02 8.65
N THR A 76 -4.78 -4.88 9.34
CA THR A 76 -4.56 -4.78 10.78
C THR A 76 -3.55 -3.67 11.11
N PHE A 77 -2.57 -3.38 10.24
CA PHE A 77 -1.53 -2.37 10.49
C PHE A 77 -2.05 -0.92 10.52
N ASN A 78 -3.21 -0.65 9.93
CA ASN A 78 -3.88 0.66 10.00
C ASN A 78 -5.28 0.59 10.61
N ARG A 79 -5.61 -0.51 11.29
CA ARG A 79 -6.88 -0.73 11.98
C ARG A 79 -8.11 -0.67 11.06
N MET A 80 -7.95 -0.99 9.77
CA MET A 80 -9.10 -1.08 8.85
C MET A 80 -10.03 -2.24 9.19
N ASN A 81 -9.52 -3.29 9.85
CA ASN A 81 -10.34 -4.40 10.32
C ASN A 81 -11.33 -4.00 11.43
N ASP A 82 -11.09 -2.89 12.14
CA ASP A 82 -12.02 -2.37 13.14
C ASP A 82 -13.39 -1.96 12.53
N LEU A 83 -13.46 -1.78 11.21
CA LEU A 83 -14.69 -1.47 10.48
C LEU A 83 -15.53 -2.72 10.18
N VAL A 84 -15.02 -3.91 10.48
CA VAL A 84 -15.72 -5.18 10.29
C VAL A 84 -16.37 -5.60 11.59
N ASP A 85 -17.70 -5.73 11.60
CA ASP A 85 -18.44 -6.14 12.77
C ASP A 85 -17.94 -7.49 13.31
N GLY A 86 -17.75 -7.56 14.62
CA GLY A 86 -17.25 -8.76 15.28
C GLY A 86 -15.76 -9.05 15.08
N CYS A 87 -14.99 -8.10 14.51
CA CYS A 87 -13.54 -8.24 14.45
C CYS A 87 -12.92 -8.05 15.84
N ARG A 88 -12.10 -9.00 16.26
CA ARG A 88 -11.36 -8.98 17.52
C ARG A 88 -9.89 -9.26 17.25
N VAL A 89 -9.04 -8.38 17.77
CA VAL A 89 -7.59 -8.49 17.67
C VAL A 89 -7.01 -8.78 19.04
N GLU A 90 -6.14 -9.78 19.13
CA GLU A 90 -5.38 -10.14 20.32
C GLU A 90 -3.88 -10.02 20.02
N GLY A 91 -3.11 -9.57 21.00
CA GLY A 91 -1.70 -9.26 20.84
C GLY A 91 -1.45 -7.77 20.63
N ALA A 92 -0.35 -7.43 19.98
CA ALA A 92 0.06 -6.04 19.78
C ALA A 92 0.60 -5.82 18.36
N ILE A 93 0.51 -4.58 17.91
CA ILE A 93 1.24 -4.06 16.74
C ILE A 93 1.87 -2.75 17.18
N ASN A 94 3.19 -2.65 17.08
CA ASN A 94 3.94 -1.47 17.46
C ASN A 94 4.41 -0.74 16.19
N LEU A 95 3.94 0.46 15.96
CA LEU A 95 4.44 1.37 14.94
C LEU A 95 5.49 2.28 15.58
N TYR A 96 6.76 2.11 15.19
CA TYR A 96 7.91 2.80 15.83
C TYR A 96 7.87 2.72 17.36
N GLY A 97 7.62 1.51 17.89
CA GLY A 97 7.58 1.24 19.32
C GLY A 97 6.28 1.62 20.04
N ASN A 98 5.31 2.23 19.35
CA ASN A 98 4.02 2.61 19.93
C ASN A 98 2.91 1.63 19.53
N ASN A 99 2.27 1.00 20.51
CA ASN A 99 1.17 0.09 20.23
C ASN A 99 -0.03 0.83 19.65
N ILE A 100 -0.42 0.49 18.41
CA ILE A 100 -1.53 1.11 17.70
C ILE A 100 -2.92 0.74 18.25
N TYR A 101 -3.01 -0.26 19.14
CA TYR A 101 -4.23 -0.68 19.82
C TYR A 101 -4.33 -0.13 21.25
N ARG A 102 -3.41 0.74 21.67
CA ARG A 102 -3.50 1.38 22.98
C ARG A 102 -4.79 2.19 23.13
N LYS A 103 -5.29 2.29 24.36
CA LYS A 103 -6.47 3.11 24.65
C LYS A 103 -6.20 4.59 24.34
N GLY A 104 -7.11 5.22 23.60
CA GLY A 104 -6.99 6.64 23.20
C GLY A 104 -6.12 6.89 21.98
N GLU A 105 -5.72 5.86 21.24
CA GLU A 105 -5.05 6.05 19.95
C GLU A 105 -5.94 6.80 18.96
N ASP A 106 -5.40 7.85 18.34
CA ASP A 106 -6.07 8.56 17.25
C ASP A 106 -5.95 7.75 15.94
N VAL A 107 -7.04 7.04 15.63
CA VAL A 107 -7.11 6.17 14.44
C VAL A 107 -7.04 6.98 13.14
N ALA A 108 -7.52 8.22 13.12
CA ALA A 108 -7.44 9.06 11.93
C ALA A 108 -5.97 9.46 11.65
N GLU A 109 -5.24 9.84 12.69
CA GLU A 109 -3.81 10.12 12.59
C GLU A 109 -3.01 8.86 12.26
N LEU A 110 -3.33 7.71 12.84
CA LEU A 110 -2.73 6.43 12.47
C LEU A 110 -2.88 6.15 10.96
N ARG A 111 -4.08 6.32 10.41
CA ARG A 111 -4.36 6.07 8.98
C ARG A 111 -3.72 7.10 8.05
N ARG A 112 -3.40 8.28 8.53
CA ARG A 112 -2.57 9.25 7.82
C ARG A 112 -1.13 8.75 7.70
N ARG A 113 -0.57 8.24 8.80
CA ARG A 113 0.80 7.73 8.88
C ARG A 113 0.97 6.38 8.17
N VAL A 114 -0.09 5.55 8.15
CA VAL A 114 -0.10 4.23 7.53
C VAL A 114 -1.15 4.22 6.42
N GLY A 115 -0.73 4.68 5.25
CA GLY A 115 -1.57 4.75 4.05
C GLY A 115 -1.85 3.37 3.46
N MET A 116 -3.00 3.22 2.78
CA MET A 116 -3.39 1.96 2.16
C MET A 116 -3.96 2.15 0.76
N VAL A 117 -3.50 1.32 -0.15
CA VAL A 117 -4.03 1.15 -1.51
C VAL A 117 -4.68 -0.23 -1.60
N PHE A 118 -5.96 -0.26 -1.95
CA PHE A 118 -6.74 -1.49 -2.05
C PHE A 118 -6.62 -2.14 -3.43
N GLN A 119 -6.96 -3.42 -3.50
CA GLN A 119 -6.96 -4.22 -4.72
C GLN A 119 -7.83 -3.60 -5.82
N LYS A 120 -9.03 -3.11 -5.48
CA LYS A 120 -9.88 -2.37 -6.41
C LYS A 120 -9.62 -0.88 -6.29
N PRO A 121 -9.39 -0.17 -7.41
CA PRO A 121 -9.32 1.28 -7.39
C PRO A 121 -10.59 1.86 -6.77
N ASN A 122 -10.42 2.84 -5.89
CA ASN A 122 -11.52 3.50 -5.20
C ASN A 122 -11.37 5.04 -5.23
N PRO A 123 -11.26 5.66 -6.41
CA PRO A 123 -11.22 7.11 -6.47
C PRO A 123 -12.53 7.69 -5.94
N PHE A 124 -12.45 8.84 -5.29
CA PHE A 124 -13.64 9.57 -4.89
C PHE A 124 -14.38 10.09 -6.12
N PRO A 125 -15.73 10.23 -6.09
CA PRO A 125 -16.52 10.83 -7.17
C PRO A 125 -16.32 12.35 -7.21
N LYS A 126 -15.09 12.76 -7.43
CA LYS A 126 -14.56 14.12 -7.47
C LYS A 126 -13.61 14.24 -8.67
N THR A 127 -13.03 15.43 -8.86
CA THR A 127 -12.01 15.62 -9.88
C THR A 127 -10.71 14.90 -9.54
N ILE A 128 -9.82 14.77 -10.53
CA ILE A 128 -8.48 14.22 -10.34
C ILE A 128 -7.73 15.03 -9.27
N TYR A 129 -7.75 16.36 -9.41
CA TYR A 129 -7.16 17.31 -8.46
C TYR A 129 -7.70 17.10 -7.03
N GLU A 130 -9.03 17.08 -6.87
CA GLU A 130 -9.69 16.93 -5.59
C GLU A 130 -9.40 15.59 -4.91
N ASN A 131 -9.18 14.53 -5.69
CA ASN A 131 -8.74 13.25 -5.15
C ASN A 131 -7.38 13.37 -4.46
N VAL A 132 -6.41 14.00 -5.13
CA VAL A 132 -5.04 14.11 -4.59
C VAL A 132 -4.99 15.01 -3.37
N VAL A 133 -5.64 16.18 -3.40
CA VAL A 133 -5.58 17.16 -2.30
C VAL A 133 -6.48 16.82 -1.12
N TYR A 134 -7.32 15.82 -1.22
CA TYR A 134 -8.33 15.50 -0.21
C TYR A 134 -7.75 15.34 1.19
N GLY A 135 -6.73 14.52 1.33
CA GLY A 135 -6.05 14.28 2.61
C GLY A 135 -5.35 15.53 3.17
N LEU A 136 -4.76 16.33 2.29
CA LEU A 136 -4.10 17.59 2.67
C LEU A 136 -5.09 18.61 3.21
N ARG A 137 -6.28 18.70 2.59
CA ARG A 137 -7.35 19.60 3.08
C ARG A 137 -7.90 19.17 4.43
N ILE A 138 -8.03 17.87 4.69
CA ILE A 138 -8.40 17.36 6.03
C ILE A 138 -7.38 17.79 7.07
N GLN A 139 -6.09 17.87 6.71
CA GLN A 139 -5.02 18.38 7.58
C GLN A 139 -5.03 19.92 7.72
N GLY A 140 -5.98 20.62 7.10
CA GLY A 140 -6.08 22.08 7.14
C GLY A 140 -5.18 22.82 6.15
N ILE A 141 -4.53 22.10 5.22
CA ILE A 141 -3.70 22.73 4.18
C ILE A 141 -4.62 23.22 3.05
N ASN A 142 -4.74 24.55 2.92
CA ASN A 142 -5.66 25.19 1.97
C ASN A 142 -4.95 26.19 1.03
N LYS A 143 -3.65 26.43 1.21
CA LYS A 143 -2.90 27.33 0.35
C LYS A 143 -2.75 26.74 -1.05
N LYS A 144 -3.35 27.41 -2.06
CA LYS A 144 -3.40 26.91 -3.45
C LYS A 144 -2.03 26.49 -3.97
N ARG A 145 -0.99 27.30 -3.79
CA ARG A 145 0.36 26.99 -4.26
C ARG A 145 0.88 25.66 -3.68
N ILE A 146 0.67 25.40 -2.37
CA ILE A 146 1.11 24.15 -1.73
C ILE A 146 0.34 22.97 -2.29
N LEU A 147 -0.97 23.12 -2.49
CA LEU A 147 -1.81 22.06 -3.07
C LEU A 147 -1.42 21.74 -4.51
N ASP A 148 -1.14 22.78 -5.35
CA ASP A 148 -0.73 22.60 -6.73
C ASP A 148 0.62 21.86 -6.81
N GLU A 149 1.61 22.26 -5.99
CA GLU A 149 2.90 21.61 -5.89
C GLU A 149 2.78 20.13 -5.44
N ALA A 150 1.92 19.86 -4.46
CA ALA A 150 1.66 18.50 -3.98
C ALA A 150 0.97 17.63 -5.03
N VAL A 151 0.02 18.20 -5.80
CA VAL A 151 -0.66 17.48 -6.89
C VAL A 151 0.34 17.09 -7.97
N GLU A 152 1.18 18.03 -8.42
CA GLU A 152 2.19 17.75 -9.42
C GLU A 152 3.17 16.68 -8.94
N TRP A 153 3.68 16.83 -7.71
CA TRP A 153 4.61 15.88 -7.11
C TRP A 153 4.00 14.47 -6.99
N ALA A 154 2.81 14.37 -6.43
CA ALA A 154 2.16 13.08 -6.20
C ALA A 154 1.77 12.37 -7.51
N LEU A 155 1.28 13.12 -8.51
CA LEU A 155 0.93 12.56 -9.82
C LEU A 155 2.17 12.16 -10.62
N LYS A 156 3.29 12.88 -10.49
CA LYS A 156 4.59 12.45 -11.04
C LYS A 156 5.07 11.19 -10.36
N GLY A 157 5.06 11.17 -9.02
CA GLY A 157 5.40 10.00 -8.22
C GLY A 157 4.53 8.78 -8.53
N ALA A 158 3.30 8.94 -8.99
CA ALA A 158 2.42 7.85 -9.43
C ALA A 158 2.49 7.56 -10.94
N ALA A 159 3.47 8.10 -11.68
CA ALA A 159 3.62 7.99 -13.13
C ALA A 159 2.33 8.32 -13.91
N LEU A 160 1.54 9.29 -13.42
CA LEU A 160 0.25 9.66 -14.00
C LEU A 160 0.21 11.09 -14.54
N TRP A 161 1.15 11.96 -14.12
CA TRP A 161 1.16 13.39 -14.42
C TRP A 161 0.97 13.70 -15.92
N ASP A 162 1.78 13.11 -16.78
CA ASP A 162 1.76 13.40 -18.23
C ASP A 162 0.46 12.98 -18.91
N GLU A 163 -0.28 12.04 -18.32
CA GLU A 163 -1.56 11.58 -18.85
C GLU A 163 -2.74 12.46 -18.42
N VAL A 164 -2.60 13.26 -17.35
CA VAL A 164 -3.74 13.96 -16.74
C VAL A 164 -3.51 15.45 -16.49
N LYS A 165 -2.30 15.99 -16.65
CA LYS A 165 -1.94 17.38 -16.32
C LYS A 165 -2.85 18.44 -16.96
N ASP A 166 -3.36 18.17 -18.16
CA ASP A 166 -4.23 19.11 -18.92
C ASP A 166 -5.72 18.93 -18.57
N ARG A 167 -6.08 17.98 -17.71
CA ARG A 167 -7.47 17.65 -17.35
C ARG A 167 -7.67 17.35 -15.86
N LEU A 168 -6.90 18.01 -15.00
CA LEU A 168 -6.94 17.83 -13.55
C LEU A 168 -8.31 18.09 -12.91
N HIS A 169 -9.15 18.89 -13.56
CA HIS A 169 -10.49 19.24 -13.10
C HIS A 169 -11.59 18.35 -13.69
N GLU A 170 -11.24 17.36 -14.48
CA GLU A 170 -12.18 16.34 -14.94
C GLU A 170 -12.46 15.29 -13.86
N SER A 171 -13.57 14.57 -14.02
CA SER A 171 -13.97 13.51 -13.09
C SER A 171 -12.96 12.37 -13.07
N ALA A 172 -12.52 11.99 -11.87
CA ALA A 172 -11.64 10.83 -11.68
C ALA A 172 -12.28 9.51 -12.12
N LEU A 173 -13.62 9.42 -12.13
CA LEU A 173 -14.33 8.22 -12.55
C LEU A 173 -14.25 7.97 -14.06
N GLY A 174 -13.90 8.98 -14.87
CA GLY A 174 -13.66 8.86 -16.30
C GLY A 174 -12.30 8.25 -16.68
N LEU A 175 -11.41 8.04 -15.72
CA LEU A 175 -10.10 7.43 -15.92
C LEU A 175 -10.21 5.91 -16.16
N SER A 176 -9.25 5.33 -16.90
CA SER A 176 -9.12 3.87 -17.00
C SER A 176 -8.80 3.23 -15.64
N GLY A 177 -9.03 1.93 -15.49
CA GLY A 177 -8.76 1.23 -14.24
C GLY A 177 -7.32 1.40 -13.75
N GLY A 178 -6.35 1.32 -14.66
CA GLY A 178 -4.93 1.55 -14.33
C GLY A 178 -4.63 2.99 -13.94
N GLN A 179 -5.24 3.97 -14.60
CA GLN A 179 -5.14 5.38 -14.23
C GLN A 179 -5.80 5.65 -12.87
N GLN A 180 -6.96 5.07 -12.61
CA GLN A 180 -7.64 5.18 -11.30
C GLN A 180 -6.77 4.61 -10.18
N GLN A 181 -6.12 3.46 -10.39
CA GLN A 181 -5.24 2.87 -9.40
C GLN A 181 -4.03 3.76 -9.12
N ARG A 182 -3.39 4.31 -10.15
CA ARG A 182 -2.28 5.26 -10.00
C ARG A 182 -2.74 6.57 -9.34
N LEU A 183 -3.96 7.03 -9.61
CA LEU A 183 -4.54 8.17 -8.91
C LEU A 183 -4.75 7.89 -7.41
N VAL A 184 -5.23 6.70 -7.05
CA VAL A 184 -5.36 6.29 -5.65
C VAL A 184 -4.00 6.22 -4.96
N ILE A 185 -2.96 5.74 -5.66
CA ILE A 185 -1.58 5.78 -5.14
C ILE A 185 -1.15 7.24 -4.94
N ALA A 186 -1.33 8.12 -5.95
CA ALA A 186 -1.00 9.55 -5.83
C ALA A 186 -1.71 10.20 -4.63
N ARG A 187 -3.01 9.95 -4.46
CA ARG A 187 -3.78 10.41 -3.29
C ARG A 187 -3.16 9.96 -1.97
N THR A 188 -2.70 8.71 -1.93
CA THR A 188 -2.15 8.12 -0.71
C THR A 188 -0.77 8.68 -0.38
N ILE A 189 0.11 8.85 -1.37
CA ILE A 189 1.46 9.40 -1.14
C ILE A 189 1.45 10.92 -0.91
N ALA A 190 0.43 11.64 -1.40
CA ALA A 190 0.33 13.10 -1.26
C ALA A 190 0.36 13.59 0.21
N VAL A 191 -0.04 12.76 1.16
CA VAL A 191 0.01 13.05 2.59
C VAL A 191 1.30 12.59 3.27
N GLU A 192 2.27 12.10 2.48
CA GLU A 192 3.59 11.63 2.94
C GLU A 192 3.50 10.61 4.09
N PRO A 193 2.86 9.45 3.88
CA PRO A 193 2.73 8.44 4.92
C PRO A 193 4.11 7.83 5.27
N GLU A 194 4.28 7.41 6.51
CA GLU A 194 5.49 6.73 6.98
C GLU A 194 5.55 5.27 6.50
N VAL A 195 4.38 4.66 6.29
CA VAL A 195 4.21 3.30 5.79
C VAL A 195 3.14 3.28 4.70
N LEU A 196 3.42 2.63 3.58
CA LEU A 196 2.48 2.41 2.49
C LEU A 196 2.12 0.92 2.40
N LEU A 197 0.85 0.61 2.60
CA LEU A 197 0.30 -0.73 2.47
C LEU A 197 -0.32 -0.91 1.08
N LEU A 198 0.07 -1.97 0.38
CA LEU A 198 -0.40 -2.28 -0.96
C LEU A 198 -1.06 -3.68 -0.95
N ASP A 199 -2.39 -3.72 -1.04
CA ASP A 199 -3.16 -4.97 -1.07
C ASP A 199 -3.43 -5.37 -2.52
N GLU A 200 -2.54 -6.19 -3.10
CA GLU A 200 -2.59 -6.67 -4.50
C GLU A 200 -2.86 -5.55 -5.53
N PRO A 201 -2.07 -4.46 -5.55
CA PRO A 201 -2.40 -3.23 -6.28
C PRO A 201 -2.45 -3.41 -7.80
N CYS A 202 -1.94 -4.51 -8.33
CA CYS A 202 -1.86 -4.79 -9.77
C CYS A 202 -2.84 -5.87 -10.24
N SER A 203 -3.56 -6.56 -9.36
CA SER A 203 -4.32 -7.77 -9.69
C SER A 203 -5.45 -7.57 -10.72
N ALA A 204 -5.94 -6.35 -10.89
CA ALA A 204 -7.02 -6.00 -11.82
C ALA A 204 -6.53 -5.09 -12.97
N LEU A 205 -5.22 -4.95 -13.17
CA LEU A 205 -4.63 -4.06 -14.16
C LEU A 205 -4.18 -4.82 -15.40
N ASP A 206 -4.18 -4.12 -16.54
CA ASP A 206 -3.53 -4.57 -17.76
C ASP A 206 -1.99 -4.62 -17.58
N PRO A 207 -1.25 -5.37 -18.44
CA PRO A 207 0.18 -5.55 -18.26
C PRO A 207 1.00 -4.25 -18.26
N ILE A 208 0.59 -3.24 -19.04
CA ILE A 208 1.30 -1.96 -19.14
C ILE A 208 1.10 -1.16 -17.84
N SER A 209 -0.13 -1.11 -17.33
CA SER A 209 -0.45 -0.46 -16.06
C SER A 209 0.21 -1.17 -14.87
N THR A 210 0.27 -2.50 -14.91
CA THR A 210 0.98 -3.31 -13.90
C THR A 210 2.45 -2.92 -13.83
N LEU A 211 3.14 -2.88 -14.98
CA LEU A 211 4.55 -2.50 -15.04
C LEU A 211 4.79 -1.11 -14.44
N LYS A 212 3.96 -0.13 -14.79
CA LYS A 212 4.06 1.25 -14.24
C LYS A 212 3.90 1.30 -12.71
N VAL A 213 3.00 0.48 -12.16
CA VAL A 213 2.81 0.41 -10.70
C VAL A 213 3.98 -0.30 -10.02
N GLU A 214 4.53 -1.35 -10.64
CA GLU A 214 5.71 -2.06 -10.11
C GLU A 214 6.96 -1.16 -10.12
N GLU A 215 7.20 -0.42 -11.20
CA GLU A 215 8.28 0.57 -11.29
C GLU A 215 8.14 1.65 -10.21
N LEU A 216 6.91 2.19 -10.02
CA LEU A 216 6.61 3.15 -8.98
C LEU A 216 6.93 2.60 -7.57
N ILE A 217 6.50 1.37 -7.26
CA ILE A 217 6.78 0.75 -5.94
C ILE A 217 8.30 0.65 -5.72
N TYR A 218 9.05 0.38 -6.77
CA TYR A 218 10.51 0.31 -6.70
C TYR A 218 11.13 1.69 -6.44
N GLU A 219 10.62 2.75 -7.07
CA GLU A 219 11.10 4.13 -6.88
C GLU A 219 10.75 4.69 -5.50
N LEU A 220 9.58 4.36 -4.96
CA LEU A 220 9.16 4.80 -3.61
C LEU A 220 10.02 4.22 -2.47
N LYS A 221 10.85 3.23 -2.76
CA LYS A 221 11.83 2.65 -1.82
C LYS A 221 13.00 3.59 -1.49
N SER A 222 13.36 4.49 -2.40
CA SER A 222 14.50 5.42 -2.29
C SER A 222 14.09 6.71 -1.59
#